data_be4320b53e632e68ff14a6d084c1ca41
#
_entry.id   be4320b53e632e68ff14a6d084c1ca41
#
_cell.length_a   1.000
_cell.length_b   1.000
_cell.length_c   1.000
_cell.angle_alpha   90.00
_cell.angle_beta   90.00
_cell.angle_gamma   90.00
#
_symmetry.space_group_name_H-M   'P 1'
#
loop_
_entity.id
_entity.type
_entity.pdbx_description
1 polymer ?
#
loop_
_entity_poly.entity_id
_entity_poly.type
_entity_poly.pdbx_seq_one_letter_code
_entity_poly.pdbx_strand_id
1 'polypeptide(L)'
;VTVAGKEYMPDAKGNLTPVESIRPADRLEDETVRKIAGYGVALSDQVARFKAHTFEDLGDLEALLAQEYGATKGGAKGNKTFLSFDGLWKVQVQVADHIDFGPQLQIAKELVDECLNEWAQDARAEIRAIVTRAFNTDKAGQINRSEIFMLLRLEIEDARWLEAMRAIRDAMRIVGSKTYVRLYRRETPDGAWQAVTIDLAKA
;
A
#
# COMPACT_ATOMS: atom_id res chain seq x y z
N VAL A 1 -5.76 -38.47 -5.78
CA VAL A 1 -4.84 -39.30 -6.59
C VAL A 1 -5.24 -40.74 -6.46
N THR A 2 -5.32 -41.47 -7.55
CA THR A 2 -5.65 -42.92 -7.53
C THR A 2 -4.38 -43.76 -7.65
N VAL A 3 -4.12 -44.64 -6.67
CA VAL A 3 -2.98 -45.56 -6.66
C VAL A 3 -3.52 -46.99 -6.46
N ALA A 4 -3.18 -47.91 -7.37
CA ALA A 4 -3.63 -49.31 -7.32
C ALA A 4 -5.15 -49.48 -7.10
N GLY A 5 -5.98 -48.61 -7.74
CA GLY A 5 -7.44 -48.68 -7.66
C GLY A 5 -8.06 -48.09 -6.39
N LYS A 6 -7.25 -47.52 -5.47
CA LYS A 6 -7.70 -46.81 -4.27
C LYS A 6 -7.45 -45.31 -4.39
N GLU A 7 -8.37 -44.52 -3.83
CA GLU A 7 -8.25 -43.06 -3.79
C GLU A 7 -7.47 -42.57 -2.56
N TYR A 8 -6.57 -41.65 -2.78
CA TYR A 8 -5.74 -41.01 -1.75
C TYR A 8 -5.84 -39.48 -1.84
N MET A 9 -5.79 -38.83 -0.68
CA MET A 9 -5.64 -37.38 -0.57
C MET A 9 -4.28 -37.05 0.07
N PRO A 10 -3.54 -36.05 -0.42
CA PRO A 10 -2.33 -35.57 0.25
C PRO A 10 -2.70 -34.83 1.55
N ASP A 11 -1.98 -35.12 2.63
CA ASP A 11 -2.03 -34.34 3.86
C ASP A 11 -1.17 -33.07 3.77
N ALA A 12 -1.18 -32.25 4.83
CA ALA A 12 -0.40 -31.01 4.89
C ALA A 12 1.14 -31.23 4.85
N LYS A 13 1.60 -32.46 5.04
CA LYS A 13 3.02 -32.85 4.95
C LYS A 13 3.36 -33.49 3.62
N GLY A 14 2.40 -33.64 2.73
CA GLY A 14 2.56 -34.27 1.42
C GLY A 14 2.44 -35.79 1.44
N ASN A 15 2.08 -36.42 2.58
CA ASN A 15 1.85 -37.87 2.60
C ASN A 15 0.49 -38.20 2.00
N LEU A 16 0.42 -39.36 1.30
CA LEU A 16 -0.83 -39.84 0.74
C LEU A 16 -1.62 -40.65 1.80
N THR A 17 -2.80 -40.13 2.16
CA THR A 17 -3.74 -40.78 3.10
C THR A 17 -4.90 -41.40 2.32
N PRO A 18 -5.24 -42.68 2.53
CA PRO A 18 -6.41 -43.28 1.89
C PRO A 18 -7.69 -42.50 2.24
N VAL A 19 -8.50 -42.18 1.26
CA VAL A 19 -9.74 -41.40 1.44
C VAL A 19 -10.68 -42.03 2.46
N GLU A 20 -10.73 -43.36 2.50
CA GLU A 20 -11.52 -44.15 3.45
C GLU A 20 -11.08 -43.95 4.93
N SER A 21 -9.84 -43.56 5.15
CA SER A 21 -9.26 -43.30 6.50
C SER A 21 -9.47 -41.87 6.98
N ILE A 22 -9.94 -40.96 6.11
CA ILE A 22 -10.16 -39.55 6.45
C ILE A 22 -11.57 -39.39 7.01
N ARG A 23 -11.69 -38.71 8.14
CA ARG A 23 -13.00 -38.45 8.76
C ARG A 23 -13.94 -37.72 7.78
N PRO A 24 -15.21 -38.08 7.72
CA PRO A 24 -16.18 -37.42 6.82
C PRO A 24 -16.24 -35.90 6.99
N ALA A 25 -16.09 -35.40 8.23
CA ALA A 25 -16.08 -33.97 8.52
C ALA A 25 -14.87 -33.26 7.86
N ASP A 26 -13.67 -33.87 7.93
CA ASP A 26 -12.46 -33.28 7.33
C ASP A 26 -12.52 -33.24 5.81
N ARG A 27 -13.17 -34.25 5.20
CA ARG A 27 -13.41 -34.27 3.75
C ARG A 27 -14.40 -33.20 3.33
N LEU A 28 -15.48 -33.01 4.08
CA LEU A 28 -16.46 -31.97 3.80
C LEU A 28 -15.86 -30.57 3.96
N GLU A 29 -15.01 -30.39 4.98
CA GLU A 29 -14.27 -29.15 5.20
C GLU A 29 -13.32 -28.86 4.01
N ASP A 30 -12.49 -29.84 3.60
CA ASP A 30 -11.59 -29.71 2.45
C ASP A 30 -12.34 -29.35 1.17
N GLU A 31 -13.44 -30.05 0.88
CA GLU A 31 -14.28 -29.78 -0.29
C GLU A 31 -14.86 -28.36 -0.27
N THR A 32 -15.36 -27.94 0.90
CA THR A 32 -15.94 -26.61 1.09
C THR A 32 -14.89 -25.53 0.91
N VAL A 33 -13.71 -25.69 1.53
CA VAL A 33 -12.59 -24.73 1.42
C VAL A 33 -12.11 -24.63 -0.03
N ARG A 34 -11.93 -25.76 -0.73
CA ARG A 34 -11.50 -25.76 -2.13
C ARG A 34 -12.52 -25.08 -3.05
N LYS A 35 -13.81 -25.31 -2.81
CA LYS A 35 -14.89 -24.66 -3.56
C LYS A 35 -14.84 -23.14 -3.38
N ILE A 36 -14.73 -22.67 -2.14
CA ILE A 36 -14.63 -21.22 -1.84
C ILE A 36 -13.34 -20.65 -2.44
N ALA A 37 -12.21 -21.35 -2.30
CA ALA A 37 -10.93 -20.92 -2.88
C ALA A 37 -11.01 -20.80 -4.41
N GLY A 38 -11.68 -21.74 -5.08
CA GLY A 38 -11.89 -21.69 -6.53
C GLY A 38 -12.65 -20.42 -6.97
N TYR A 39 -13.70 -20.04 -6.28
CA TYR A 39 -14.40 -18.78 -6.55
C TYR A 39 -13.52 -17.56 -6.26
N GLY A 40 -12.76 -17.58 -5.15
CA GLY A 40 -11.85 -16.52 -4.78
C GLY A 40 -10.75 -16.29 -5.81
N VAL A 41 -10.13 -17.36 -6.32
CA VAL A 41 -9.11 -17.29 -7.38
C VAL A 41 -9.70 -16.70 -8.66
N ALA A 42 -10.87 -17.19 -9.11
CA ALA A 42 -11.52 -16.69 -10.31
C ALA A 42 -11.84 -15.17 -10.20
N LEU A 43 -12.30 -14.71 -9.03
CA LEU A 43 -12.55 -13.30 -8.78
C LEU A 43 -11.25 -12.48 -8.77
N SER A 44 -10.19 -13.00 -8.14
CA SER A 44 -8.86 -12.36 -8.14
C SER A 44 -8.34 -12.15 -9.57
N ASP A 45 -8.49 -13.15 -10.43
CA ASP A 45 -8.10 -13.06 -11.85
C ASP A 45 -8.94 -12.02 -12.61
N GLN A 46 -10.23 -11.88 -12.29
CA GLN A 46 -11.07 -10.83 -12.87
C GLN A 46 -10.58 -9.44 -12.45
N VAL A 47 -10.25 -9.24 -11.17
CA VAL A 47 -9.71 -7.97 -10.67
C VAL A 47 -8.36 -7.65 -11.33
N ALA A 48 -7.50 -8.64 -11.50
CA ALA A 48 -6.22 -8.47 -12.18
C ALA A 48 -6.40 -8.04 -13.65
N ARG A 49 -7.29 -8.71 -14.39
CA ARG A 49 -7.63 -8.33 -15.77
C ARG A 49 -8.22 -6.93 -15.85
N PHE A 50 -9.20 -6.62 -14.99
CA PHE A 50 -9.79 -5.28 -14.93
C PHE A 50 -8.72 -4.19 -14.72
N LYS A 51 -7.80 -4.42 -13.78
CA LYS A 51 -6.68 -3.50 -13.55
C LYS A 51 -5.81 -3.34 -14.80
N ALA A 52 -5.44 -4.43 -15.46
CA ALA A 52 -4.59 -4.40 -16.65
C ALA A 52 -5.25 -3.60 -17.78
N HIS A 53 -6.50 -3.92 -18.13
CA HIS A 53 -7.26 -3.20 -19.17
C HIS A 53 -7.46 -1.72 -18.81
N THR A 54 -7.72 -1.39 -17.55
CA THR A 54 -7.86 0.02 -17.15
C THR A 54 -6.59 0.82 -17.45
N PHE A 55 -5.41 0.27 -17.16
CA PHE A 55 -4.15 0.97 -17.47
C PHE A 55 -3.86 1.03 -18.97
N GLU A 56 -4.22 0.02 -19.74
CA GLU A 56 -4.12 -0.01 -21.19
C GLU A 56 -5.01 1.08 -21.82
N ASP A 57 -6.31 1.07 -21.51
CA ASP A 57 -7.28 2.05 -22.01
C ASP A 57 -6.87 3.50 -21.68
N LEU A 58 -6.43 3.76 -20.44
CA LEU A 58 -5.98 5.10 -20.05
C LEU A 58 -4.67 5.49 -20.74
N GLY A 59 -3.77 4.54 -20.96
CA GLY A 59 -2.53 4.77 -21.70
C GLY A 59 -2.78 5.12 -23.17
N ASP A 60 -3.71 4.43 -23.81
CA ASP A 60 -4.13 4.70 -25.20
C ASP A 60 -4.81 6.06 -25.33
N LEU A 61 -5.71 6.40 -24.42
CA LEU A 61 -6.33 7.73 -24.38
C LEU A 61 -5.27 8.83 -24.25
N GLU A 62 -4.31 8.68 -23.36
CA GLU A 62 -3.22 9.65 -23.18
C GLU A 62 -2.34 9.77 -24.41
N ALA A 63 -2.06 8.68 -25.11
CA ALA A 63 -1.29 8.68 -26.34
C ALA A 63 -2.03 9.44 -27.46
N LEU A 64 -3.35 9.25 -27.58
CA LEU A 64 -4.19 9.98 -28.55
C LEU A 64 -4.23 11.46 -28.24
N LEU A 65 -4.43 11.85 -26.97
CA LEU A 65 -4.42 13.25 -26.56
C LEU A 65 -3.05 13.90 -26.80
N ALA A 66 -1.95 13.22 -26.48
CA ALA A 66 -0.61 13.72 -26.75
C ALA A 66 -0.38 13.96 -28.26
N GLN A 67 -0.87 13.07 -29.10
CA GLN A 67 -0.80 13.22 -30.55
C GLN A 67 -1.62 14.42 -31.04
N GLU A 68 -2.85 14.59 -30.52
CA GLU A 68 -3.74 15.71 -30.93
C GLU A 68 -3.12 17.07 -30.61
N TYR A 69 -2.49 17.21 -29.43
CA TYR A 69 -1.87 18.46 -29.00
C TYR A 69 -0.39 18.60 -29.37
N GLY A 70 0.19 17.66 -30.14
CA GLY A 70 1.59 17.70 -30.56
C GLY A 70 2.58 17.65 -29.40
N ALA A 71 2.15 17.11 -28.25
CA ALA A 71 2.98 17.01 -27.05
C ALA A 71 3.94 15.82 -27.16
N THR A 72 5.24 16.07 -26.97
CA THR A 72 6.18 14.99 -26.68
C THR A 72 5.83 14.41 -25.31
N LYS A 73 5.74 13.07 -25.20
CA LYS A 73 5.36 12.35 -23.98
C LYS A 73 5.93 13.01 -22.73
N GLY A 74 5.08 13.68 -21.97
CA GLY A 74 5.37 14.10 -20.60
C GLY A 74 5.61 12.87 -19.74
N GLY A 75 6.44 12.98 -18.69
CA GLY A 75 6.80 11.86 -17.83
C GLY A 75 5.57 11.11 -17.31
N ALA A 76 5.61 9.79 -17.34
CA ALA A 76 4.53 8.87 -16.99
C ALA A 76 4.13 8.93 -15.49
N LYS A 77 4.82 9.74 -14.68
CA LYS A 77 4.68 9.78 -13.21
C LYS A 77 3.78 10.96 -12.79
N GLY A 78 2.69 10.68 -12.12
CA GLY A 78 1.80 11.70 -11.56
C GLY A 78 0.40 11.17 -11.26
N ASN A 79 -0.31 11.90 -10.41
CA ASN A 79 -1.74 11.66 -10.17
C ASN A 79 -2.54 12.22 -11.36
N LYS A 80 -3.48 11.41 -11.88
CA LYS A 80 -4.31 11.76 -13.02
C LYS A 80 -5.76 11.53 -12.67
N THR A 81 -6.64 12.37 -13.24
CA THR A 81 -8.09 12.26 -13.05
C THR A 81 -8.77 12.35 -14.41
N PHE A 82 -9.63 11.39 -14.67
CA PHE A 82 -10.45 11.31 -15.86
C PHE A 82 -11.92 11.37 -15.48
N LEU A 83 -12.71 12.12 -16.23
CA LEU A 83 -14.15 12.28 -15.99
C LEU A 83 -14.92 11.83 -17.23
N SER A 84 -16.08 11.22 -17.01
CA SER A 84 -17.04 11.02 -18.08
C SER A 84 -17.61 12.37 -18.54
N PHE A 85 -18.11 12.43 -19.78
CA PHE A 85 -18.64 13.66 -20.35
C PHE A 85 -19.83 14.23 -19.59
N ASP A 86 -20.68 13.35 -19.02
CA ASP A 86 -21.80 13.72 -18.16
C ASP A 86 -21.37 14.14 -16.74
N GLY A 87 -20.08 13.99 -16.42
CA GLY A 87 -19.52 14.31 -15.12
C GLY A 87 -19.96 13.38 -13.98
N LEU A 88 -20.59 12.23 -14.25
CA LEU A 88 -21.11 11.32 -13.23
C LEU A 88 -20.11 10.24 -12.80
N TRP A 89 -19.09 9.99 -13.61
CA TRP A 89 -18.03 9.00 -13.33
C TRP A 89 -16.65 9.64 -13.27
N LYS A 90 -15.83 9.13 -12.39
CA LYS A 90 -14.45 9.58 -12.22
C LYS A 90 -13.52 8.39 -12.01
N VAL A 91 -12.45 8.35 -12.81
CA VAL A 91 -11.31 7.44 -12.63
C VAL A 91 -10.12 8.26 -12.15
N GLN A 92 -9.53 7.86 -11.02
CA GLN A 92 -8.30 8.47 -10.53
C GLN A 92 -7.17 7.45 -10.54
N VAL A 93 -6.07 7.81 -11.19
CA VAL A 93 -4.80 7.11 -11.08
C VAL A 93 -3.96 7.85 -10.05
N GLN A 94 -3.52 7.15 -9.02
CA GLN A 94 -2.66 7.70 -7.98
C GLN A 94 -1.36 6.90 -7.90
N VAL A 95 -0.24 7.61 -7.91
CA VAL A 95 1.08 7.02 -7.70
C VAL A 95 1.52 7.35 -6.28
N ALA A 96 1.71 6.31 -5.47
CA ALA A 96 2.23 6.43 -4.11
C ALA A 96 3.66 5.90 -4.07
N ASP A 97 4.60 6.76 -3.75
CA ASP A 97 5.99 6.37 -3.55
C ASP A 97 6.14 5.63 -2.21
N HIS A 98 6.84 4.52 -2.26
CA HIS A 98 7.26 3.78 -1.08
C HIS A 98 8.59 4.35 -0.62
N ILE A 99 8.55 5.11 0.48
CA ILE A 99 9.75 5.70 1.07
C ILE A 99 10.29 4.73 2.11
N ASP A 100 11.59 4.48 2.07
CA ASP A 100 12.36 3.82 3.11
C ASP A 100 13.47 4.74 3.58
N PHE A 101 14.09 4.42 4.71
CA PHE A 101 15.13 5.25 5.31
C PHE A 101 16.48 4.55 5.29
N GLY A 102 17.49 5.25 4.82
CA GLY A 102 18.86 4.80 4.84
C GLY A 102 19.54 4.93 6.22
N PRO A 103 20.82 4.54 6.34
CA PRO A 103 21.57 4.56 7.60
C PRO A 103 21.69 5.96 8.24
N GLN A 104 21.52 7.02 7.44
CA GLN A 104 21.53 8.41 7.95
C GLN A 104 20.42 8.66 8.98
N LEU A 105 19.35 7.84 9.00
CA LEU A 105 18.32 7.96 10.01
C LEU A 105 18.82 7.62 11.42
N GLN A 106 19.78 6.69 11.54
CA GLN A 106 20.40 6.39 12.82
C GLN A 106 21.23 7.57 13.34
N ILE A 107 21.97 8.24 12.45
CA ILE A 107 22.71 9.46 12.78
C ILE A 107 21.74 10.56 13.22
N ALA A 108 20.64 10.73 12.51
CA ALA A 108 19.61 11.70 12.89
C ALA A 108 19.06 11.44 14.29
N LYS A 109 18.84 10.16 14.63
CA LYS A 109 18.38 9.76 15.97
C LYS A 109 19.37 10.16 17.05
N GLU A 110 20.65 9.89 16.84
CA GLU A 110 21.71 10.24 17.81
C GLU A 110 21.75 11.75 18.04
N LEU A 111 21.71 12.57 16.98
CA LEU A 111 21.67 14.03 17.09
C LEU A 111 20.41 14.53 17.82
N VAL A 112 19.26 13.93 17.58
CA VAL A 112 18.02 14.28 18.30
C VAL A 112 18.12 13.91 19.76
N ASP A 113 18.64 12.71 20.09
CA ASP A 113 18.83 12.27 21.47
C ASP A 113 19.79 13.21 22.23
N GLU A 114 20.86 13.70 21.58
CA GLU A 114 21.73 14.71 22.15
C GLU A 114 20.99 16.02 22.45
N CYS A 115 20.20 16.56 21.51
CA CYS A 115 19.38 17.74 21.74
C CYS A 115 18.43 17.56 22.93
N LEU A 116 17.76 16.40 23.02
CA LEU A 116 16.83 16.11 24.11
C LEU A 116 17.52 16.00 25.46
N ASN A 117 18.77 15.59 25.52
CA ASN A 117 19.55 15.50 26.76
C ASN A 117 20.06 16.87 27.25
N GLU A 118 20.39 17.78 26.31
CA GLU A 118 20.81 19.13 26.63
C GLU A 118 19.65 20.05 27.04
N TRP A 119 18.46 19.82 26.48
CA TRP A 119 17.30 20.62 26.84
C TRP A 119 16.80 20.26 28.25
N ALA A 120 16.51 21.26 29.07
CA ALA A 120 16.03 21.08 30.44
C ALA A 120 14.84 20.11 30.49
N GLN A 121 14.84 19.24 31.49
CA GLN A 121 13.90 18.08 31.59
C GLN A 121 12.43 18.49 31.53
N ASP A 122 12.06 19.67 32.01
CA ASP A 122 10.66 20.11 32.11
C ASP A 122 10.15 20.82 30.84
N ALA A 123 11.03 21.31 29.98
CA ALA A 123 10.60 22.22 28.92
C ALA A 123 9.99 21.50 27.69
N ARG A 124 10.16 20.16 27.51
CA ARG A 124 9.82 19.50 26.24
C ARG A 124 9.43 18.03 26.35
N ALA A 125 8.70 17.65 27.40
CA ALA A 125 8.17 16.29 27.55
C ALA A 125 7.37 15.81 26.34
N GLU A 126 6.64 16.71 25.71
CA GLU A 126 5.85 16.45 24.49
C GLU A 126 6.73 16.10 23.30
N ILE A 127 7.86 16.84 23.12
CA ILE A 127 8.80 16.55 22.03
C ILE A 127 9.47 15.20 22.24
N ARG A 128 9.87 14.86 23.49
CA ARG A 128 10.39 13.51 23.81
C ARG A 128 9.40 12.41 23.45
N ALA A 129 8.12 12.60 23.74
CA ALA A 129 7.08 11.62 23.37
C ALA A 129 6.93 11.45 21.86
N ILE A 130 6.99 12.54 21.08
CA ILE A 130 6.95 12.50 19.62
C ILE A 130 8.19 11.80 19.06
N VAL A 131 9.38 12.16 19.53
CA VAL A 131 10.65 11.55 19.11
C VAL A 131 10.67 10.05 19.40
N THR A 132 10.28 9.66 20.62
CA THR A 132 10.22 8.24 21.00
C THR A 132 9.31 7.46 20.08
N ARG A 133 8.13 7.99 19.71
CA ARG A 133 7.21 7.34 18.78
C ARG A 133 7.75 7.27 17.36
N ALA A 134 8.45 8.33 16.91
CA ALA A 134 8.96 8.43 15.56
C ALA A 134 10.07 7.41 15.27
N PHE A 135 10.96 7.19 16.24
CA PHE A 135 12.08 6.25 16.10
C PHE A 135 11.80 4.84 16.64
N ASN A 136 10.65 4.63 17.30
CA ASN A 136 10.24 3.28 17.65
C ASN A 136 9.83 2.50 16.38
N THR A 137 10.35 1.29 16.28
CA THR A 137 9.95 0.35 15.24
C THR A 137 8.69 -0.41 15.67
N ASP A 138 7.83 -0.73 14.71
CA ASP A 138 6.70 -1.64 14.93
C ASP A 138 7.16 -3.10 15.11
N LYS A 139 6.21 -4.03 15.27
CA LYS A 139 6.48 -5.48 15.41
C LYS A 139 7.20 -6.08 14.19
N ALA A 140 7.15 -5.42 13.05
CA ALA A 140 7.82 -5.83 11.81
C ALA A 140 9.18 -5.14 11.63
N GLY A 141 9.65 -4.35 12.62
CA GLY A 141 10.89 -3.60 12.55
C GLY A 141 10.82 -2.35 11.67
N GLN A 142 9.61 -1.92 11.27
CA GLN A 142 9.41 -0.75 10.41
C GLN A 142 9.25 0.52 11.24
N ILE A 143 9.89 1.59 10.76
CA ILE A 143 9.83 2.91 11.37
C ILE A 143 8.49 3.58 11.04
N ASN A 144 7.93 4.29 12.01
CA ASN A 144 6.70 5.04 11.82
C ASN A 144 6.95 6.30 10.98
N ARG A 145 6.72 6.19 9.67
CA ARG A 145 6.94 7.28 8.71
C ARG A 145 6.15 8.53 9.03
N SER A 146 4.91 8.39 9.48
CA SER A 146 4.06 9.54 9.79
C SER A 146 4.64 10.37 10.93
N GLU A 147 5.17 9.71 11.96
CA GLU A 147 5.81 10.38 13.09
C GLU A 147 7.14 11.03 12.69
N ILE A 148 7.94 10.39 11.81
CA ILE A 148 9.14 11.02 11.23
C ILE A 148 8.77 12.30 10.47
N PHE A 149 7.70 12.28 9.65
CA PHE A 149 7.24 13.48 8.96
C PHE A 149 6.72 14.56 9.92
N MET A 150 6.18 14.18 11.07
CA MET A 150 5.82 15.15 12.12
C MET A 150 7.05 15.85 12.71
N LEU A 151 8.16 15.13 12.94
CA LEU A 151 9.40 15.74 13.39
C LEU A 151 9.90 16.82 12.43
N LEU A 152 9.83 16.56 11.12
CA LEU A 152 10.26 17.50 10.08
C LEU A 152 9.45 18.81 10.04
N ARG A 153 8.26 18.85 10.68
CA ARG A 153 7.37 20.02 10.75
C ARG A 153 7.58 20.86 12.00
N LEU A 154 8.38 20.35 12.95
CA LEU A 154 8.65 21.10 14.17
C LEU A 154 9.66 22.22 13.88
N GLU A 155 9.26 23.45 14.14
CA GLU A 155 10.09 24.65 14.01
C GLU A 155 10.91 24.85 15.31
N ILE A 156 12.10 24.27 15.35
CA ILE A 156 13.02 24.35 16.48
C ILE A 156 14.35 24.96 16.00
N GLU A 157 14.70 26.11 16.54
CA GLU A 157 15.92 26.89 16.19
C GLU A 157 17.15 26.40 16.98
N ASP A 158 17.43 25.12 16.92
CA ASP A 158 18.64 24.52 17.50
C ASP A 158 19.50 23.96 16.37
N ALA A 159 20.79 24.28 16.35
CA ALA A 159 21.68 23.92 15.25
C ALA A 159 21.80 22.40 15.05
N ARG A 160 21.82 21.61 16.14
CA ARG A 160 21.88 20.14 16.07
C ARG A 160 20.52 19.55 15.65
N TRP A 161 19.42 20.14 16.11
CA TRP A 161 18.10 19.76 15.65
C TRP A 161 17.97 19.95 14.14
N LEU A 162 18.40 21.10 13.62
CA LEU A 162 18.37 21.37 12.19
C LEU A 162 19.23 20.37 11.39
N GLU A 163 20.41 20.01 11.93
CA GLU A 163 21.28 19.00 11.33
C GLU A 163 20.62 17.61 11.36
N ALA A 164 20.00 17.23 12.47
CA ALA A 164 19.22 15.99 12.56
C ALA A 164 18.09 15.95 11.52
N MET A 165 17.34 17.05 11.37
CA MET A 165 16.27 17.16 10.38
C MET A 165 16.80 17.09 8.93
N ARG A 166 18.02 17.61 8.69
CA ARG A 166 18.71 17.43 7.42
C ARG A 166 19.06 15.95 7.19
N ALA A 167 19.64 15.28 8.18
CA ALA A 167 19.98 13.86 8.09
C ALA A 167 18.76 12.98 7.86
N ILE A 168 17.59 13.31 8.44
CA ILE A 168 16.33 12.62 8.13
C ILE A 168 15.95 12.78 6.64
N ARG A 169 16.05 14.01 6.11
CA ARG A 169 15.73 14.24 4.68
C ARG A 169 16.69 13.49 3.76
N ASP A 170 17.98 13.47 4.09
CA ASP A 170 19.02 12.77 3.33
C ASP A 170 18.89 11.23 3.44
N ALA A 171 18.26 10.74 4.52
CA ALA A 171 17.96 9.33 4.71
C ALA A 171 16.80 8.83 3.83
N MET A 172 15.88 9.71 3.41
CA MET A 172 14.70 9.31 2.65
C MET A 172 15.06 8.80 1.26
N ARG A 173 14.65 7.56 0.97
CA ARG A 173 14.87 6.90 -0.31
C ARG A 173 13.54 6.39 -0.87
N ILE A 174 13.27 6.69 -2.13
CA ILE A 174 12.15 6.08 -2.84
C ILE A 174 12.62 4.70 -3.32
N VAL A 175 12.16 3.65 -2.63
CA VAL A 175 12.52 2.25 -2.94
C VAL A 175 11.52 1.59 -3.88
N GLY A 176 10.44 2.27 -4.22
CA GLY A 176 9.43 1.80 -5.17
C GLY A 176 8.26 2.76 -5.26
N SER A 177 7.41 2.51 -6.24
CA SER A 177 6.14 3.24 -6.39
C SER A 177 5.03 2.24 -6.66
N LYS A 178 3.87 2.44 -6.05
CA LYS A 178 2.65 1.67 -6.34
C LYS A 178 1.63 2.58 -7.01
N THR A 179 1.08 2.09 -8.09
CA THR A 179 0.01 2.80 -8.80
C THR A 179 -1.33 2.18 -8.42
N TYR A 180 -2.26 3.04 -8.03
CA TYR A 180 -3.62 2.68 -7.63
C TYR A 180 -4.61 3.31 -8.60
N VAL A 181 -5.65 2.55 -8.96
CA VAL A 181 -6.83 3.05 -9.65
C VAL A 181 -7.96 3.13 -8.66
N ARG A 182 -8.66 4.26 -8.63
CA ARG A 182 -9.88 4.47 -7.85
C ARG A 182 -10.99 4.90 -8.75
N LEU A 183 -12.16 4.30 -8.58
CA LEU A 183 -13.38 4.61 -9.28
C LEU A 183 -14.34 5.32 -8.36
N TYR A 184 -15.00 6.33 -8.89
CA TYR A 184 -16.04 7.07 -8.18
C TYR A 184 -17.25 7.28 -9.08
N ARG A 185 -18.41 7.32 -8.47
CA ARG A 185 -19.65 7.73 -9.12
C ARG A 185 -20.36 8.79 -8.29
N ARG A 186 -21.25 9.53 -8.94
CA ARG A 186 -22.22 10.41 -8.27
C ARG A 186 -23.53 10.40 -9.04
N GLU A 187 -24.62 10.73 -8.39
CA GLU A 187 -25.97 10.68 -8.99
C GLU A 187 -26.30 11.92 -9.81
N THR A 188 -25.73 13.06 -9.42
CA THR A 188 -25.93 14.36 -10.12
C THR A 188 -24.59 15.06 -10.26
N PRO A 189 -24.42 15.97 -11.27
CA PRO A 189 -23.18 16.70 -11.49
C PRO A 189 -22.67 17.51 -10.30
N ASP A 190 -23.56 17.92 -9.40
CA ASP A 190 -23.22 18.64 -8.15
C ASP A 190 -23.16 17.73 -6.94
N GLY A 191 -23.45 16.44 -7.10
CA GLY A 191 -23.50 15.45 -6.03
C GLY A 191 -22.13 15.08 -5.48
N ALA A 192 -22.11 14.58 -4.25
CA ALA A 192 -20.91 14.08 -3.62
C ALA A 192 -20.41 12.78 -4.30
N TRP A 193 -19.09 12.66 -4.46
CA TRP A 193 -18.48 11.48 -5.02
C TRP A 193 -18.56 10.28 -4.06
N GLN A 194 -19.08 9.17 -4.53
CA GLN A 194 -19.12 7.88 -3.86
C GLN A 194 -18.05 6.96 -4.46
N ALA A 195 -17.20 6.38 -3.62
CA ALA A 195 -16.19 5.43 -4.09
C ALA A 195 -16.86 4.10 -4.50
N VAL A 196 -16.49 3.59 -5.67
CA VAL A 196 -16.81 2.22 -6.09
C VAL A 196 -15.69 1.33 -5.58
N THR A 197 -15.95 0.62 -4.48
CA THR A 197 -14.95 -0.23 -3.81
C THR A 197 -15.06 -1.67 -4.29
N ILE A 198 -13.92 -2.30 -4.53
CA ILE A 198 -13.78 -3.74 -4.76
C ILE A 198 -13.19 -4.32 -3.47
N ASP A 199 -14.06 -4.58 -2.50
CA ASP A 199 -13.66 -4.98 -1.15
C ASP A 199 -14.70 -5.96 -0.60
N LEU A 200 -14.28 -7.19 -0.29
CA LEU A 200 -15.18 -8.23 0.23
C LEU A 200 -15.82 -7.87 1.57
N ALA A 201 -15.21 -6.98 2.35
CA ALA A 201 -15.78 -6.51 3.62
C ALA A 201 -16.88 -5.45 3.43
N LYS A 202 -17.02 -4.90 2.22
CA LYS A 202 -17.98 -3.82 1.87
C LYS A 202 -18.92 -4.19 0.73
N ALA A 203 -18.78 -5.41 0.22
CA ALA A 203 -19.63 -5.91 -0.86
C ALA A 203 -21.00 -6.38 -0.33
#